data_764697e69aeb7f372c853b70190a81c9
#
_entry.id   764697e69aeb7f372c853b70190a81c9
#
_cell.length_a   1.000
_cell.length_b   1.000
_cell.length_c   1.000
_cell.angle_alpha   90.00
_cell.angle_beta   90.00
_cell.angle_gamma   90.00
#
_symmetry.space_group_name_H-M   'P 1'
#
loop_
_entity.id
_entity.type
_entity.pdbx_description
1 polymer ?
#
loop_
_entity_poly.entity_id
_entity_poly.type
_entity_poly.pdbx_seq_one_letter_code
_entity_poly.pdbx_strand_id
1 'polypeptide(L)'
;MLAFRLRTGRRRTVAIMLTMFVLAATAAVAGCGDDATGPGAAGDGRLRIGYQRFGGLSLAKARGIAPDAEWSLFESGPALTEAIKAGAVDIGQVGEAPPVFAAAAKTAFSIIGTSEPVPAGEAVLVKESKGFRSFADLKGRTIALNKGSNVNWLLVKLLEKHRLTLDDVTVTYLKPAEGRPAFDNDQVDAWIIWDPYFALAERPGVKVLADATGLAGNREYLLATPQALTGKQEQIRTFLTTYRATTDWGMANPAERTAILAPELKLDEKTTARALRRSAKPLAAVTPAIGDELQAIADGFITLRLIPGPVDMRSRIDDRFSEVLR
;
A
#
# COMPACT_ATOMS: atom_id res chain seq x y z
N MET A 1 -58.55 33.32 -21.80
CA MET A 1 -59.27 32.81 -22.97
C MET A 1 -58.41 31.84 -23.70
N LEU A 2 -58.99 30.66 -24.02
CA LEU A 2 -58.58 29.44 -24.74
C LEU A 2 -57.56 28.61 -24.01
N ALA A 3 -57.84 27.52 -23.38
CA ALA A 3 -58.68 26.33 -23.59
C ALA A 3 -58.02 25.28 -24.52
N PHE A 4 -57.72 24.10 -23.87
CA PHE A 4 -57.89 22.72 -24.39
C PHE A 4 -56.85 22.15 -25.38
N ARG A 5 -56.28 21.00 -25.09
CA ARG A 5 -56.86 19.68 -25.19
C ARG A 5 -55.98 18.55 -24.64
N LEU A 6 -56.56 17.73 -23.80
CA LEU A 6 -56.15 16.37 -23.43
C LEU A 6 -56.21 15.44 -24.66
N ARG A 7 -55.23 14.53 -24.76
CA ARG A 7 -55.39 13.33 -25.60
C ARG A 7 -54.91 12.09 -24.86
N THR A 8 -55.90 11.32 -24.47
CA THR A 8 -55.83 9.96 -23.95
C THR A 8 -55.46 8.99 -25.06
N GLY A 9 -54.62 7.99 -24.78
CA GLY A 9 -54.24 6.94 -25.73
C GLY A 9 -53.67 5.70 -25.10
N ARG A 10 -54.59 4.79 -24.77
CA ARG A 10 -54.56 3.32 -24.85
C ARG A 10 -53.39 2.53 -24.21
N ARG A 11 -53.77 1.90 -23.10
CA ARG A 11 -53.20 0.66 -22.55
C ARG A 11 -53.30 -0.48 -23.57
N ARG A 12 -52.20 -1.17 -23.86
CA ARG A 12 -52.21 -2.52 -24.44
C ARG A 12 -51.55 -3.47 -23.46
N THR A 13 -52.40 -4.27 -22.82
CA THR A 13 -52.14 -5.49 -22.07
C THR A 13 -51.69 -6.57 -23.05
N VAL A 14 -50.52 -7.16 -22.85
CA VAL A 14 -50.12 -8.42 -23.51
C VAL A 14 -49.93 -9.46 -22.41
N ALA A 15 -50.86 -10.36 -22.31
CA ALA A 15 -50.77 -11.59 -21.56
C ALA A 15 -49.92 -12.59 -22.36
N ILE A 16 -48.91 -13.18 -21.77
CA ILE A 16 -48.21 -14.34 -22.32
C ILE A 16 -48.33 -15.51 -21.34
N MET A 17 -48.87 -16.57 -21.88
CA MET A 17 -49.21 -17.84 -21.25
C MET A 17 -47.96 -18.56 -20.69
N LEU A 18 -48.22 -19.15 -19.51
CA LEU A 18 -47.41 -20.19 -18.89
C LEU A 18 -47.64 -21.51 -19.66
N THR A 19 -46.59 -22.15 -20.12
CA THR A 19 -46.65 -23.58 -20.51
C THR A 19 -45.65 -24.35 -19.64
N MET A 20 -46.20 -25.14 -18.71
CA MET A 20 -45.49 -26.17 -17.96
C MET A 20 -45.11 -27.32 -18.91
N PHE A 21 -43.84 -27.76 -18.86
CA PHE A 21 -43.45 -29.11 -19.26
C PHE A 21 -42.75 -29.78 -18.08
N VAL A 22 -43.49 -30.73 -17.49
CA VAL A 22 -42.96 -31.69 -16.52
C VAL A 22 -42.44 -32.87 -17.32
N LEU A 23 -41.18 -33.20 -17.22
CA LEU A 23 -40.68 -34.54 -17.58
C LEU A 23 -39.82 -35.06 -16.44
N ALA A 24 -40.32 -36.04 -15.74
CA ALA A 24 -39.62 -36.84 -14.77
C ALA A 24 -38.73 -37.86 -15.48
N ALA A 25 -37.44 -37.91 -15.11
CA ALA A 25 -36.60 -39.08 -15.35
C ALA A 25 -35.73 -39.31 -14.10
N THR A 26 -36.11 -40.31 -13.34
CA THR A 26 -35.31 -40.88 -12.24
C THR A 26 -34.18 -41.72 -12.80
N ALA A 27 -32.94 -41.41 -12.42
CA ALA A 27 -31.87 -42.40 -12.46
C ALA A 27 -31.05 -42.24 -11.19
N ALA A 28 -31.12 -43.22 -10.31
CA ALA A 28 -30.28 -43.37 -9.14
C ALA A 28 -28.86 -43.78 -9.56
N VAL A 29 -27.87 -43.01 -9.13
CA VAL A 29 -26.47 -43.52 -9.00
C VAL A 29 -25.98 -43.11 -7.63
N ALA A 30 -25.76 -44.11 -6.78
CA ALA A 30 -25.04 -43.97 -5.54
C ALA A 30 -23.57 -43.71 -5.82
N GLY A 31 -23.01 -42.68 -5.24
CA GLY A 31 -21.58 -42.35 -5.27
C GLY A 31 -21.27 -41.43 -4.10
N CYS A 32 -20.65 -42.00 -3.08
CA CYS A 32 -20.09 -41.29 -1.90
C CYS A 32 -19.10 -40.22 -2.30
N GLY A 33 -19.13 -39.12 -1.58
CA GLY A 33 -18.12 -38.06 -1.63
C GLY A 33 -18.66 -36.76 -1.07
N ASP A 34 -18.79 -36.67 0.27
CA ASP A 34 -18.88 -35.40 0.96
C ASP A 34 -17.56 -34.65 0.76
N ASP A 35 -17.63 -33.57 0.02
CA ASP A 35 -16.72 -32.43 0.23
C ASP A 35 -17.50 -31.17 -0.12
N ALA A 36 -18.18 -30.64 0.88
CA ALA A 36 -18.67 -29.27 0.85
C ALA A 36 -17.50 -28.30 1.06
N THR A 37 -16.69 -28.14 0.02
CA THR A 37 -15.76 -27.02 -0.06
C THR A 37 -16.55 -25.80 -0.56
N GLY A 38 -16.86 -24.87 0.36
CA GLY A 38 -17.26 -23.52 0.02
C GLY A 38 -16.22 -22.85 -0.90
N PRO A 39 -16.56 -21.73 -1.58
CA PRO A 39 -15.65 -21.09 -2.52
C PRO A 39 -14.51 -20.36 -1.82
N GLY A 40 -13.57 -21.12 -1.28
CA GLY A 40 -12.21 -20.71 -1.04
C GLY A 40 -11.40 -21.31 -2.17
N ALA A 41 -10.96 -20.49 -3.12
CA ALA A 41 -10.08 -20.93 -4.17
C ALA A 41 -8.90 -21.64 -3.52
N ALA A 42 -8.85 -22.97 -3.63
CA ALA A 42 -7.64 -23.74 -3.41
C ALA A 42 -6.65 -23.23 -4.46
N GLY A 43 -5.81 -22.25 -4.07
CA GLY A 43 -4.74 -21.78 -4.92
C GLY A 43 -3.89 -22.98 -5.29
N ASP A 44 -3.30 -22.96 -6.47
CA ASP A 44 -2.42 -23.99 -7.04
C ASP A 44 -1.13 -24.28 -6.21
N GLY A 45 -1.14 -23.91 -4.93
CA GLY A 45 0.00 -24.09 -3.99
C GLY A 45 1.11 -23.04 -4.13
N ARG A 46 1.09 -22.19 -5.18
CA ARG A 46 2.11 -21.16 -5.39
C ARG A 46 1.99 -20.04 -4.37
N LEU A 47 3.13 -19.43 -4.01
CA LEU A 47 3.18 -18.24 -3.16
C LEU A 47 2.70 -17.02 -3.96
N ARG A 48 1.72 -16.28 -3.43
CA ARG A 48 1.20 -15.05 -4.03
C ARG A 48 1.83 -13.85 -3.36
N ILE A 49 2.63 -13.08 -4.12
CA ILE A 49 3.43 -11.97 -3.61
C ILE A 49 2.90 -10.64 -4.12
N GLY A 50 2.48 -9.78 -3.19
CA GLY A 50 2.09 -8.40 -3.49
C GLY A 50 3.29 -7.46 -3.37
N TYR A 51 3.53 -6.65 -4.39
CA TYR A 51 4.62 -5.68 -4.38
C TYR A 51 4.18 -4.32 -4.91
N GLN A 52 4.92 -3.29 -4.56
CA GLN A 52 4.77 -1.95 -5.10
C GLN A 52 5.85 -1.70 -6.16
N ARG A 53 5.62 -0.73 -7.02
CA ARG A 53 6.55 -0.39 -8.11
C ARG A 53 7.95 -0.06 -7.61
N PHE A 54 8.08 0.44 -6.38
CA PHE A 54 9.33 0.80 -5.73
C PHE A 54 9.46 0.12 -4.38
N GLY A 55 10.67 -0.25 -4.01
CA GLY A 55 10.99 -1.00 -2.79
C GLY A 55 11.79 -2.26 -3.05
N GLY A 56 12.10 -3.00 -2.00
CA GLY A 56 12.93 -4.20 -2.09
C GLY A 56 12.31 -5.31 -2.95
N LEU A 57 10.99 -5.50 -2.89
CA LEU A 57 10.31 -6.54 -3.67
C LEU A 57 10.31 -6.25 -5.18
N SER A 58 10.37 -4.99 -5.62
CA SER A 58 10.50 -4.71 -7.05
C SER A 58 11.84 -5.17 -7.62
N LEU A 59 12.92 -5.01 -6.84
CA LEU A 59 14.24 -5.57 -7.21
C LEU A 59 14.21 -7.09 -7.22
N ALA A 60 13.60 -7.71 -6.22
CA ALA A 60 13.46 -9.16 -6.12
C ALA A 60 12.76 -9.75 -7.35
N LYS A 61 11.63 -9.15 -7.73
CA LYS A 61 10.89 -9.54 -8.94
C LYS A 61 11.71 -9.35 -10.21
N ALA A 62 12.34 -8.17 -10.38
CA ALA A 62 13.13 -7.85 -11.56
C ALA A 62 14.34 -8.80 -11.74
N ARG A 63 14.88 -9.33 -10.64
CA ARG A 63 15.95 -10.34 -10.64
C ARG A 63 15.44 -11.77 -10.78
N GLY A 64 14.14 -11.99 -10.92
CA GLY A 64 13.55 -13.30 -11.12
C GLY A 64 13.61 -14.23 -9.92
N ILE A 65 13.70 -13.73 -8.68
CA ILE A 65 13.62 -14.60 -7.51
C ILE A 65 12.19 -15.13 -7.35
N ALA A 66 12.05 -16.32 -6.79
CA ALA A 66 10.77 -17.04 -6.68
C ALA A 66 10.02 -17.10 -8.03
N PRO A 67 10.59 -17.76 -9.06
CA PRO A 67 10.03 -17.79 -10.41
C PRO A 67 8.66 -18.46 -10.46
N ASP A 68 8.40 -19.37 -9.52
CA ASP A 68 7.11 -20.09 -9.41
C ASP A 68 6.05 -19.32 -8.63
N ALA A 69 6.40 -18.15 -8.06
CA ALA A 69 5.44 -17.34 -7.32
C ALA A 69 4.55 -16.52 -8.27
N GLU A 70 3.34 -16.23 -7.83
CA GLU A 70 2.45 -15.29 -8.49
C GLU A 70 2.71 -13.88 -7.96
N TRP A 71 3.10 -12.96 -8.85
CA TRP A 71 3.45 -11.59 -8.50
C TRP A 71 2.38 -10.60 -8.93
N SER A 72 1.86 -9.82 -7.97
CA SER A 72 0.84 -8.78 -8.21
C SER A 72 1.36 -7.40 -7.84
N LEU A 73 1.28 -6.45 -8.79
CA LEU A 73 1.70 -5.07 -8.62
C LEU A 73 0.56 -4.23 -8.03
N PHE A 74 0.87 -3.46 -6.99
CA PHE A 74 -0.04 -2.51 -6.36
C PHE A 74 0.50 -1.07 -6.44
N GLU A 75 -0.41 -0.11 -6.60
CA GLU A 75 -0.06 1.31 -6.69
C GLU A 75 0.44 1.88 -5.34
N SER A 76 -0.06 1.32 -4.22
CA SER A 76 0.24 1.81 -2.87
C SER A 76 0.01 0.74 -1.81
N GLY A 77 0.57 0.97 -0.60
CA GLY A 77 0.40 0.09 0.55
C GLY A 77 -1.06 -0.15 0.94
N PRO A 78 -1.94 0.86 1.02
CA PRO A 78 -3.36 0.65 1.27
C PRO A 78 -4.04 -0.30 0.28
N ALA A 79 -3.77 -0.17 -1.03
CA ALA A 79 -4.31 -1.08 -2.04
C ALA A 79 -3.83 -2.53 -1.84
N LEU A 80 -2.57 -2.70 -1.43
CA LEU A 80 -2.01 -4.02 -1.14
C LEU A 80 -2.63 -4.63 0.13
N THR A 81 -2.86 -3.86 1.18
CA THR A 81 -3.49 -4.36 2.41
C THR A 81 -4.95 -4.78 2.20
N GLU A 82 -5.69 -4.14 1.28
CA GLU A 82 -7.02 -4.61 0.87
C GLU A 82 -6.93 -5.96 0.13
N ALA A 83 -5.91 -6.18 -0.71
CA ALA A 83 -5.68 -7.47 -1.35
C ALA A 83 -5.31 -8.58 -0.35
N ILE A 84 -4.53 -8.27 0.70
CA ILE A 84 -4.27 -9.17 1.83
C ILE A 84 -5.59 -9.53 2.54
N LYS A 85 -6.43 -8.52 2.84
CA LYS A 85 -7.73 -8.70 3.46
C LYS A 85 -8.67 -9.60 2.65
N ALA A 86 -8.63 -9.44 1.33
CA ALA A 86 -9.41 -10.26 0.40
C ALA A 86 -8.83 -11.67 0.19
N GLY A 87 -7.67 -12.00 0.77
CA GLY A 87 -7.00 -13.28 0.57
C GLY A 87 -6.40 -13.47 -0.82
N ALA A 88 -6.23 -12.38 -1.59
CA ALA A 88 -5.64 -12.41 -2.93
C ALA A 88 -4.11 -12.43 -2.91
N VAL A 89 -3.49 -12.09 -1.78
CA VAL A 89 -2.05 -12.01 -1.58
C VAL A 89 -1.69 -12.80 -0.31
N ASP A 90 -0.63 -13.58 -0.36
CA ASP A 90 -0.10 -14.34 0.78
C ASP A 90 0.89 -13.54 1.60
N ILE A 91 1.82 -12.88 0.93
CA ILE A 91 2.80 -11.96 1.51
C ILE A 91 2.87 -10.67 0.70
N GLY A 92 3.16 -9.56 1.37
CA GLY A 92 3.27 -8.28 0.65
C GLY A 92 4.06 -7.23 1.41
N GLN A 93 4.73 -6.35 0.64
CA GLN A 93 5.55 -5.28 1.17
C GLN A 93 4.75 -3.97 1.21
N VAL A 94 4.71 -3.35 2.39
CA VAL A 94 4.06 -2.07 2.62
C VAL A 94 4.96 -1.16 3.45
N GLY A 95 4.62 0.11 3.56
CA GLY A 95 5.29 1.01 4.49
C GLY A 95 4.73 0.95 5.92
N GLU A 96 5.07 1.93 6.77
CA GLU A 96 4.79 1.87 8.22
C GLU A 96 3.34 2.17 8.61
N ALA A 97 2.61 2.98 7.86
CA ALA A 97 1.24 3.32 8.20
C ALA A 97 0.18 2.30 7.71
N PRO A 98 0.29 1.71 6.51
CA PRO A 98 -0.70 0.75 6.01
C PRO A 98 -1.03 -0.41 6.94
N PRO A 99 -0.08 -1.03 7.68
CA PRO A 99 -0.39 -2.08 8.65
C PRO A 99 -1.33 -1.62 9.76
N VAL A 100 -1.17 -0.37 10.23
CA VAL A 100 -2.01 0.20 11.29
C VAL A 100 -3.45 0.39 10.80
N PHE A 101 -3.64 0.92 9.59
CA PHE A 101 -4.98 1.05 9.00
C PHE A 101 -5.62 -0.32 8.73
N ALA A 102 -4.82 -1.29 8.25
CA ALA A 102 -5.29 -2.66 8.05
C ALA A 102 -5.72 -3.33 9.36
N ALA A 103 -4.96 -3.15 10.44
CA ALA A 103 -5.31 -3.64 11.77
C ALA A 103 -6.61 -2.99 12.28
N ALA A 104 -6.78 -1.68 12.10
CA ALA A 104 -8.01 -0.96 12.43
C ALA A 104 -9.22 -1.46 11.61
N ALA A 105 -9.00 -1.88 10.37
CA ALA A 105 -9.99 -2.54 9.51
C ALA A 105 -10.17 -4.04 9.81
N LYS A 106 -9.58 -4.56 10.91
CA LYS A 106 -9.64 -5.97 11.35
C LYS A 106 -9.09 -6.97 10.33
N THR A 107 -8.16 -6.54 9.48
CA THR A 107 -7.44 -7.44 8.58
C THR A 107 -6.54 -8.37 9.38
N ALA A 108 -6.58 -9.65 9.07
CA ALA A 108 -5.72 -10.66 9.70
C ALA A 108 -4.37 -10.73 8.95
N PHE A 109 -3.28 -10.42 9.64
CA PHE A 109 -1.90 -10.54 9.15
C PHE A 109 -0.92 -10.57 10.30
N SER A 110 0.29 -11.05 10.04
CA SER A 110 1.47 -10.87 10.88
C SER A 110 2.56 -10.10 10.12
N ILE A 111 3.44 -9.44 10.83
CA ILE A 111 4.60 -8.72 10.31
C ILE A 111 5.82 -9.62 10.51
N ILE A 112 6.40 -10.09 9.41
CA ILE A 112 7.45 -11.12 9.40
C ILE A 112 8.83 -10.59 9.00
N GLY A 113 8.92 -9.33 8.60
CA GLY A 113 10.17 -8.69 8.21
C GLY A 113 10.02 -7.17 8.18
N THR A 114 11.14 -6.47 8.27
CA THR A 114 11.20 -5.00 8.19
C THR A 114 12.46 -4.55 7.46
N SER A 115 12.59 -3.25 7.20
CA SER A 115 13.83 -2.63 6.75
C SER A 115 14.39 -1.67 7.79
N GLU A 116 15.63 -1.23 7.60
CA GLU A 116 16.14 -0.05 8.28
C GLU A 116 15.32 1.20 7.88
N PRO A 117 15.28 2.26 8.72
CA PRO A 117 14.56 3.49 8.39
C PRO A 117 15.18 4.21 7.20
N VAL A 118 14.32 4.77 6.35
CA VAL A 118 14.70 5.56 5.15
C VAL A 118 13.92 6.87 5.07
N PRO A 119 14.00 7.73 6.11
CA PRO A 119 13.14 8.90 6.26
C PRO A 119 13.23 9.87 5.07
N ALA A 120 14.41 10.02 4.45
CA ALA A 120 14.58 10.87 3.29
C ALA A 120 13.82 10.45 2.03
N GLY A 121 13.18 9.25 2.05
CA GLY A 121 12.42 8.71 0.93
C GLY A 121 10.99 9.27 0.78
N GLU A 122 10.55 10.13 1.70
CA GLU A 122 9.27 10.83 1.62
C GLU A 122 9.40 12.31 1.99
N ALA A 123 8.60 13.16 1.37
CA ALA A 123 8.74 14.60 1.52
C ALA A 123 7.45 15.37 1.28
N VAL A 124 7.42 16.61 1.76
CA VAL A 124 6.45 17.65 1.44
C VAL A 124 7.02 18.47 0.30
N LEU A 125 6.37 18.44 -0.84
CA LEU A 125 6.70 19.21 -2.04
C LEU A 125 5.81 20.44 -2.17
N VAL A 126 6.42 21.55 -2.50
CA VAL A 126 5.74 22.83 -2.80
C VAL A 126 6.35 23.49 -4.03
N LYS A 127 5.61 24.36 -4.69
CA LYS A 127 6.16 25.20 -5.74
C LYS A 127 6.95 26.38 -5.13
N GLU A 128 8.13 26.65 -5.66
CA GLU A 128 8.97 27.80 -5.21
C GLU A 128 8.25 29.12 -5.31
N SER A 129 7.41 29.29 -6.36
CA SER A 129 6.60 30.50 -6.59
C SER A 129 5.59 30.80 -5.48
N LYS A 130 5.22 29.80 -4.64
CA LYS A 130 4.31 29.98 -3.50
C LYS A 130 5.01 30.64 -2.30
N GLY A 131 6.34 30.70 -2.26
CA GLY A 131 7.10 31.39 -1.22
C GLY A 131 7.10 30.74 0.16
N PHE A 132 6.56 29.52 0.33
CA PHE A 132 6.57 28.81 1.62
C PHE A 132 8.01 28.55 2.08
N ARG A 133 8.30 28.78 3.36
CA ARG A 133 9.63 28.61 3.96
C ARG A 133 9.70 27.47 4.96
N SER A 134 8.57 27.13 5.57
CA SER A 134 8.44 26.08 6.57
C SER A 134 7.07 25.39 6.43
N PHE A 135 6.91 24.23 7.07
CA PHE A 135 5.60 23.55 7.10
C PHE A 135 4.51 24.40 7.79
N ALA A 136 4.88 25.29 8.72
CA ALA A 136 3.93 26.19 9.39
C ALA A 136 3.23 27.14 8.40
N ASP A 137 3.87 27.47 7.27
CA ASP A 137 3.28 28.34 6.24
C ASP A 137 2.15 27.65 5.47
N LEU A 138 1.96 26.35 5.68
CA LEU A 138 0.85 25.59 5.11
C LEU A 138 -0.45 25.69 5.93
N LYS A 139 -0.48 26.46 7.01
CA LYS A 139 -1.73 26.77 7.73
C LYS A 139 -2.73 27.43 6.79
N GLY A 140 -3.97 26.89 6.76
CA GLY A 140 -5.04 27.32 5.85
C GLY A 140 -4.83 26.90 4.39
N ARG A 141 -3.85 26.02 4.09
CA ARG A 141 -3.51 25.58 2.74
C ARG A 141 -4.02 24.16 2.46
N THR A 142 -4.10 23.84 1.17
CA THR A 142 -4.54 22.53 0.70
C THR A 142 -3.33 21.62 0.48
N ILE A 143 -3.33 20.46 1.15
CA ILE A 143 -2.27 19.46 1.10
C ILE A 143 -2.82 18.17 0.50
N ALA A 144 -2.24 17.70 -0.61
CA ALA A 144 -2.56 16.41 -1.18
C ALA A 144 -1.68 15.31 -0.57
N LEU A 145 -2.28 14.16 -0.29
CA LEU A 145 -1.58 12.93 0.08
C LEU A 145 -2.45 11.69 -0.13
N ASN A 146 -1.83 10.50 -0.17
CA ASN A 146 -2.59 9.26 -0.27
C ASN A 146 -3.04 8.78 1.12
N LYS A 147 -4.36 8.63 1.29
CA LYS A 147 -4.96 8.19 2.55
C LYS A 147 -4.42 6.82 2.99
N GLY A 148 -4.04 6.73 4.25
CA GLY A 148 -3.59 5.46 4.86
C GLY A 148 -2.18 5.01 4.46
N SER A 149 -1.43 5.82 3.70
CA SER A 149 -0.03 5.57 3.36
C SER A 149 0.92 6.22 4.37
N ASN A 150 2.23 5.97 4.26
CA ASN A 150 3.27 6.52 5.14
C ASN A 150 3.17 8.04 5.30
N VAL A 151 2.90 8.75 4.21
CA VAL A 151 2.80 10.21 4.24
C VAL A 151 1.64 10.74 5.09
N ASN A 152 0.68 9.90 5.47
CA ASN A 152 -0.26 10.26 6.53
C ASN A 152 0.45 10.40 7.88
N TRP A 153 1.40 9.49 8.18
CA TRP A 153 2.18 9.57 9.41
C TRP A 153 3.13 10.77 9.39
N LEU A 154 3.80 11.02 8.27
CA LEU A 154 4.63 12.22 8.10
C LEU A 154 3.81 13.51 8.32
N LEU A 155 2.59 13.59 7.78
CA LEU A 155 1.69 14.74 8.04
C LEU A 155 1.44 14.91 9.55
N VAL A 156 1.09 13.83 10.26
CA VAL A 156 0.86 13.86 11.72
C VAL A 156 2.07 14.42 12.44
N LYS A 157 3.25 13.91 12.15
CA LYS A 157 4.50 14.35 12.81
C LYS A 157 4.86 15.79 12.48
N LEU A 158 4.57 16.26 11.28
CA LEU A 158 4.78 17.66 10.91
C LEU A 158 3.80 18.60 11.61
N LEU A 159 2.52 18.21 11.71
CA LEU A 159 1.53 18.97 12.46
C LEU A 159 1.94 19.10 13.95
N GLU A 160 2.32 17.99 14.59
CA GLU A 160 2.84 18.00 15.97
C GLU A 160 4.05 18.94 16.13
N LYS A 161 5.06 18.79 15.27
CA LYS A 161 6.29 19.60 15.31
C LYS A 161 6.02 21.10 15.23
N HIS A 162 5.04 21.49 14.41
CA HIS A 162 4.70 22.88 14.18
C HIS A 162 3.51 23.38 15.03
N ARG A 163 3.02 22.56 15.98
CA ARG A 163 1.87 22.86 16.86
C ARG A 163 0.62 23.23 16.07
N LEU A 164 0.41 22.55 14.95
CA LEU A 164 -0.78 22.62 14.12
C LEU A 164 -1.66 21.40 14.37
N THR A 165 -2.93 21.52 13.99
CA THR A 165 -3.93 20.43 14.00
C THR A 165 -4.39 20.10 12.59
N LEU A 166 -5.17 19.05 12.43
CA LEU A 166 -5.79 18.72 11.13
C LEU A 166 -6.76 19.82 10.66
N ASP A 167 -7.36 20.56 11.59
CA ASP A 167 -8.28 21.68 11.28
C ASP A 167 -7.53 22.92 10.76
N ASP A 168 -6.22 22.99 10.97
CA ASP A 168 -5.37 24.08 10.46
C ASP A 168 -5.00 23.92 8.99
N VAL A 169 -5.30 22.77 8.35
CA VAL A 169 -4.97 22.49 6.95
C VAL A 169 -6.15 21.80 6.24
N THR A 170 -6.25 21.95 4.93
CA THR A 170 -7.22 21.19 4.14
C THR A 170 -6.53 20.01 3.51
N VAL A 171 -6.84 18.78 4.00
CA VAL A 171 -6.26 17.55 3.45
C VAL A 171 -7.12 17.03 2.31
N THR A 172 -6.52 16.89 1.12
CA THR A 172 -7.15 16.26 -0.05
C THR A 172 -6.53 14.89 -0.27
N TYR A 173 -7.34 13.84 -0.15
CA TYR A 173 -6.87 12.48 -0.33
C TYR A 173 -6.88 12.08 -1.80
N LEU A 174 -5.69 12.00 -2.40
CA LEU A 174 -5.46 11.64 -3.80
C LEU A 174 -4.45 10.51 -3.89
N LYS A 175 -4.70 9.55 -4.79
CA LYS A 175 -3.69 8.55 -5.15
C LYS A 175 -2.51 9.22 -5.86
N PRO A 176 -1.31 8.59 -5.92
CA PRO A 176 -0.15 9.20 -6.57
C PRO A 176 -0.40 9.67 -8.00
N ALA A 177 -1.14 8.88 -8.79
CA ALA A 177 -1.48 9.22 -10.17
C ALA A 177 -2.39 10.46 -10.30
N GLU A 178 -3.22 10.73 -9.29
CA GLU A 178 -4.12 11.89 -9.23
C GLU A 178 -3.43 13.09 -8.56
N GLY A 179 -2.61 12.83 -7.52
CA GLY A 179 -1.90 13.86 -6.75
C GLY A 179 -0.88 14.63 -7.58
N ARG A 180 -0.19 13.94 -8.52
CA ARG A 180 0.80 14.57 -9.39
C ARG A 180 0.17 15.66 -10.27
N PRO A 181 -0.86 15.40 -11.10
CA PRO A 181 -1.47 16.45 -11.90
C PRO A 181 -2.16 17.53 -11.05
N ALA A 182 -2.75 17.19 -9.91
CA ALA A 182 -3.32 18.17 -9.00
C ALA A 182 -2.27 19.17 -8.50
N PHE A 183 -1.08 18.67 -8.11
CA PHE A 183 0.05 19.50 -7.71
C PHE A 183 0.62 20.33 -8.87
N ASP A 184 0.78 19.72 -10.04
CA ASP A 184 1.33 20.37 -11.23
C ASP A 184 0.45 21.52 -11.73
N ASN A 185 -0.89 21.40 -11.59
CA ASN A 185 -1.89 22.38 -12.00
C ASN A 185 -2.36 23.34 -10.89
N ASP A 186 -1.63 23.45 -9.78
CA ASP A 186 -1.93 24.34 -8.65
C ASP A 186 -3.30 24.10 -7.98
N GLN A 187 -3.88 22.90 -8.13
CA GLN A 187 -5.13 22.52 -7.45
C GLN A 187 -4.91 22.25 -5.96
N VAL A 188 -3.66 22.03 -5.56
CA VAL A 188 -3.22 21.92 -4.17
C VAL A 188 -1.95 22.72 -3.94
N ASP A 189 -1.75 23.20 -2.72
CA ASP A 189 -0.59 24.02 -2.35
C ASP A 189 0.66 23.18 -2.07
N ALA A 190 0.48 21.99 -1.52
CA ALA A 190 1.54 21.04 -1.22
C ALA A 190 1.13 19.61 -1.58
N TRP A 191 2.13 18.78 -1.86
CA TRP A 191 1.97 17.36 -2.09
C TRP A 191 2.93 16.57 -1.20
N ILE A 192 2.39 15.72 -0.30
CA ILE A 192 3.21 14.84 0.52
C ILE A 192 3.26 13.49 -0.17
N ILE A 193 4.47 13.03 -0.52
CA ILE A 193 4.67 11.88 -1.39
C ILE A 193 6.00 11.18 -1.10
N TRP A 194 6.13 9.94 -1.54
CA TRP A 194 7.30 9.08 -1.43
C TRP A 194 7.94 8.77 -2.79
N ASP A 195 9.17 8.23 -2.76
CA ASP A 195 9.84 7.76 -3.98
C ASP A 195 9.12 6.54 -4.62
N PRO A 196 9.10 6.43 -5.94
CA PRO A 196 9.83 7.24 -6.92
C PRO A 196 9.06 8.50 -7.37
N TYR A 197 7.82 8.70 -6.91
CA TYR A 197 7.01 9.87 -7.28
C TYR A 197 7.66 11.17 -6.81
N PHE A 198 8.32 11.14 -5.64
CA PHE A 198 9.09 12.26 -5.13
C PHE A 198 10.22 12.61 -6.11
N ALA A 199 11.08 11.66 -6.47
CA ALA A 199 12.18 11.90 -7.43
C ALA A 199 11.69 12.40 -8.79
N LEU A 200 10.55 11.88 -9.27
CA LEU A 200 9.89 12.35 -10.48
C LEU A 200 9.42 13.81 -10.40
N ALA A 201 9.01 14.25 -9.22
CA ALA A 201 8.50 15.61 -9.00
C ALA A 201 9.62 16.64 -8.82
N GLU A 202 10.85 16.21 -8.49
CA GLU A 202 12.02 17.08 -8.32
C GLU A 202 12.46 17.66 -9.68
N ARG A 203 12.07 18.90 -9.92
CA ARG A 203 12.40 19.67 -11.13
C ARG A 203 12.53 21.14 -10.76
N PRO A 204 13.11 22.01 -11.62
CA PRO A 204 13.11 23.45 -11.40
C PRO A 204 11.73 24.00 -11.05
N GLY A 205 11.65 24.87 -10.07
CA GLY A 205 10.40 25.43 -9.56
C GLY A 205 9.66 24.57 -8.53
N VAL A 206 10.15 23.37 -8.20
CA VAL A 206 9.62 22.52 -7.10
C VAL A 206 10.65 22.45 -5.99
N LYS A 207 10.20 22.72 -4.77
CA LYS A 207 11.02 22.74 -3.55
C LYS A 207 10.57 21.64 -2.60
N VAL A 208 11.52 20.95 -1.99
CA VAL A 208 11.32 20.14 -0.80
C VAL A 208 11.20 21.07 0.41
N LEU A 209 10.03 21.12 1.02
CA LEU A 209 9.77 21.97 2.18
C LEU A 209 10.19 21.28 3.49
N ALA A 210 9.97 19.98 3.57
CA ALA A 210 10.38 19.10 4.67
C ALA A 210 10.43 17.65 4.17
N ASP A 211 11.20 16.80 4.83
CA ASP A 211 11.19 15.35 4.70
C ASP A 211 10.91 14.69 6.06
N ALA A 212 10.93 13.36 6.12
CA ALA A 212 10.64 12.63 7.35
C ALA A 212 11.85 12.53 8.31
N THR A 213 13.01 13.09 7.98
CA THR A 213 14.22 12.99 8.81
C THR A 213 13.98 13.52 10.23
N GLY A 214 14.20 12.67 11.22
CA GLY A 214 13.95 12.95 12.62
C GLY A 214 12.47 13.02 13.02
N LEU A 215 11.55 12.60 12.15
CA LEU A 215 10.10 12.63 12.38
C LEU A 215 9.43 11.26 12.27
N ALA A 216 9.71 10.53 11.19
CA ALA A 216 9.13 9.22 10.90
C ALA A 216 10.19 8.29 10.31
N GLY A 217 10.04 6.99 10.47
CA GLY A 217 11.03 6.02 10.01
C GLY A 217 10.96 5.77 8.51
N ASN A 218 9.78 5.87 7.95
CA ASN A 218 9.49 5.44 6.57
C ASN A 218 10.08 4.06 6.26
N ARG A 219 9.87 3.11 7.20
CA ARG A 219 10.30 1.72 7.04
C ARG A 219 9.41 0.98 6.06
N GLU A 220 9.93 -0.07 5.51
CA GLU A 220 9.17 -1.10 4.83
C GLU A 220 8.90 -2.27 5.78
N TYR A 221 7.71 -2.86 5.66
CA TYR A 221 7.29 -4.03 6.42
C TYR A 221 6.79 -5.11 5.47
N LEU A 222 7.13 -6.36 5.77
CA LEU A 222 6.64 -7.52 5.05
C LEU A 222 5.52 -8.16 5.88
N LEU A 223 4.32 -8.16 5.31
CA LEU A 223 3.12 -8.74 5.91
C LEU A 223 2.89 -10.13 5.35
N ALA A 224 2.39 -11.05 6.18
CA ALA A 224 1.96 -12.38 5.76
C ALA A 224 0.57 -12.71 6.31
N THR A 225 -0.24 -13.41 5.53
CA THR A 225 -1.55 -13.88 5.98
C THR A 225 -1.41 -15.11 6.89
N PRO A 226 -2.35 -15.35 7.85
CA PRO A 226 -2.34 -16.53 8.69
C PRO A 226 -2.35 -17.84 7.88
N GLN A 227 -3.07 -17.86 6.76
CA GLN A 227 -3.14 -19.03 5.87
C GLN A 227 -1.78 -19.34 5.25
N ALA A 228 -1.05 -18.32 4.79
CA ALA A 228 0.29 -18.51 4.23
C ALA A 228 1.29 -18.95 5.32
N LEU A 229 1.20 -18.39 6.52
CA LEU A 229 2.04 -18.76 7.65
C LEU A 229 1.83 -20.21 8.11
N THR A 230 0.64 -20.77 7.88
CA THR A 230 0.32 -22.17 8.19
C THR A 230 0.66 -23.10 7.03
N GLY A 231 0.23 -22.74 5.81
CA GLY A 231 0.28 -23.67 4.66
C GLY A 231 1.50 -23.52 3.75
N LYS A 232 2.26 -22.40 3.85
CA LYS A 232 3.36 -22.08 2.93
C LYS A 232 4.65 -21.66 3.67
N GLN A 233 4.83 -22.10 4.90
CA GLN A 233 5.93 -21.64 5.75
C GLN A 233 7.31 -21.85 5.13
N GLU A 234 7.58 -23.02 4.54
CA GLU A 234 8.87 -23.32 3.90
C GLU A 234 9.09 -22.51 2.61
N GLN A 235 8.03 -22.27 1.84
CA GLN A 235 8.11 -21.39 0.66
C GLN A 235 8.45 -19.95 1.08
N ILE A 236 7.83 -19.45 2.16
CA ILE A 236 8.13 -18.14 2.73
C ILE A 236 9.58 -18.08 3.20
N ARG A 237 10.06 -19.10 3.93
CA ARG A 237 11.46 -19.19 4.41
C ARG A 237 12.46 -19.12 3.26
N THR A 238 12.28 -19.95 2.24
CA THR A 238 13.12 -19.97 1.03
C THR A 238 13.11 -18.63 0.33
N PHE A 239 11.91 -18.05 0.16
CA PHE A 239 11.75 -16.73 -0.41
C PHE A 239 12.51 -15.66 0.39
N LEU A 240 12.33 -15.59 1.70
CA LEU A 240 12.98 -14.60 2.57
C LEU A 240 14.50 -14.68 2.52
N THR A 241 15.06 -15.90 2.51
CA THR A 241 16.51 -16.13 2.38
C THR A 241 17.04 -15.51 1.07
N THR A 242 16.39 -15.80 -0.05
CA THR A 242 16.80 -15.27 -1.36
C THR A 242 16.53 -13.77 -1.48
N TYR A 243 15.43 -13.31 -0.90
CA TYR A 243 15.08 -11.90 -0.89
C TYR A 243 16.09 -11.09 -0.06
N ARG A 244 16.49 -11.56 1.11
CA ARG A 244 17.55 -10.93 1.91
C ARG A 244 18.84 -10.78 1.12
N ALA A 245 19.33 -11.87 0.53
CA ALA A 245 20.53 -11.86 -0.31
C ALA A 245 20.40 -10.90 -1.50
N THR A 246 19.20 -10.77 -2.07
CA THR A 246 18.92 -9.84 -3.17
C THR A 246 18.99 -8.38 -2.73
N THR A 247 18.46 -8.05 -1.56
CA THR A 247 18.53 -6.67 -1.03
C THR A 247 19.98 -6.30 -0.66
N ASP A 248 20.72 -7.22 -0.04
CA ASP A 248 22.15 -7.04 0.29
C ASP A 248 22.98 -6.80 -0.98
N TRP A 249 22.76 -7.64 -2.01
CA TRP A 249 23.36 -7.42 -3.33
C TRP A 249 23.03 -6.05 -3.90
N GLY A 250 21.77 -5.64 -3.84
CA GLY A 250 21.32 -4.34 -4.36
C GLY A 250 21.97 -3.14 -3.65
N MET A 251 22.33 -3.28 -2.38
CA MET A 251 23.07 -2.27 -1.63
C MET A 251 24.54 -2.23 -2.03
N ALA A 252 25.13 -3.38 -2.31
CA ALA A 252 26.53 -3.50 -2.74
C ALA A 252 26.74 -3.09 -4.21
N ASN A 253 25.71 -3.15 -5.05
CA ASN A 253 25.78 -2.92 -6.50
C ASN A 253 24.79 -1.82 -6.96
N PRO A 254 24.98 -0.55 -6.54
CA PRO A 254 24.01 0.52 -6.78
C PRO A 254 23.83 0.86 -8.27
N ALA A 255 24.88 0.73 -9.10
CA ALA A 255 24.79 1.01 -10.52
C ALA A 255 23.95 -0.06 -11.24
N GLU A 256 24.24 -1.33 -10.99
CA GLU A 256 23.51 -2.47 -11.58
C GLU A 256 22.06 -2.50 -11.10
N ARG A 257 21.83 -2.20 -9.80
CA ARG A 257 20.48 -2.04 -9.27
C ARG A 257 19.71 -0.96 -10.01
N THR A 258 20.36 0.16 -10.31
CA THR A 258 19.75 1.25 -11.08
C THR A 258 19.41 0.81 -12.50
N ALA A 259 20.34 0.18 -13.19
CA ALA A 259 20.14 -0.30 -14.57
C ALA A 259 19.00 -1.35 -14.66
N ILE A 260 18.86 -2.22 -13.65
CA ILE A 260 17.76 -3.20 -13.57
C ILE A 260 16.42 -2.50 -13.33
N LEU A 261 16.37 -1.53 -12.40
CA LEU A 261 15.11 -0.96 -11.97
C LEU A 261 14.62 0.20 -12.86
N ALA A 262 15.47 0.90 -13.58
CA ALA A 262 15.07 2.02 -14.44
C ALA A 262 13.98 1.63 -15.48
N PRO A 263 14.13 0.55 -16.25
CA PRO A 263 13.08 0.10 -17.17
C PRO A 263 11.81 -0.38 -16.45
N GLU A 264 11.93 -1.07 -15.31
CA GLU A 264 10.80 -1.52 -14.50
C GLU A 264 9.96 -0.35 -13.96
N LEU A 265 10.63 0.73 -13.56
CA LEU A 265 10.02 1.96 -13.08
C LEU A 265 9.51 2.84 -14.23
N LYS A 266 9.96 2.58 -15.47
CA LYS A 266 9.77 3.44 -16.64
C LYS A 266 10.31 4.86 -16.40
N LEU A 267 11.50 4.95 -15.79
CA LEU A 267 12.21 6.17 -15.46
C LEU A 267 13.59 6.17 -16.11
N ASP A 268 14.15 7.37 -16.32
CA ASP A 268 15.56 7.49 -16.66
C ASP A 268 16.47 7.06 -15.49
N GLU A 269 17.69 6.63 -15.81
CA GLU A 269 18.63 6.15 -14.78
C GLU A 269 19.00 7.20 -13.74
N LYS A 270 19.09 8.47 -14.12
CA LYS A 270 19.42 9.56 -13.19
C LYS A 270 18.34 9.74 -12.13
N THR A 271 17.08 9.76 -12.55
CA THR A 271 15.92 9.83 -11.64
C THR A 271 15.81 8.58 -10.80
N THR A 272 16.00 7.40 -11.40
CA THR A 272 16.01 6.11 -10.70
C THR A 272 17.12 6.07 -9.64
N ALA A 273 18.35 6.41 -9.99
CA ALA A 273 19.47 6.45 -9.04
C ALA A 273 19.21 7.42 -7.88
N ARG A 274 18.57 8.57 -8.15
CA ARG A 274 18.19 9.53 -7.11
C ARG A 274 17.18 8.94 -6.13
N ALA A 275 16.12 8.30 -6.61
CA ALA A 275 15.15 7.59 -5.78
C ALA A 275 15.79 6.45 -4.98
N LEU A 276 16.63 5.64 -5.63
CA LEU A 276 17.29 4.49 -5.00
C LEU A 276 18.30 4.87 -3.90
N ARG A 277 18.90 6.06 -3.96
CA ARG A 277 19.73 6.55 -2.84
C ARG A 277 18.95 6.78 -1.56
N ARG A 278 17.63 6.98 -1.66
CA ARG A 278 16.68 7.17 -0.55
C ARG A 278 15.80 5.93 -0.33
N SER A 279 16.12 4.79 -0.94
CA SER A 279 15.33 3.56 -0.81
C SER A 279 15.64 2.81 0.47
N ALA A 280 14.76 1.89 0.78
CA ALA A 280 14.89 0.99 1.90
C ALA A 280 16.23 0.23 1.88
N LYS A 281 16.71 -0.05 3.07
CA LYS A 281 17.88 -0.87 3.34
C LYS A 281 17.57 -2.36 3.17
N PRO A 282 18.55 -3.25 3.37
CA PRO A 282 18.31 -4.69 3.39
C PRO A 282 17.15 -5.09 4.30
N LEU A 283 16.47 -6.15 3.91
CA LEU A 283 15.44 -6.77 4.74
C LEU A 283 16.06 -7.23 6.05
N ALA A 284 15.38 -7.01 7.16
CA ALA A 284 15.84 -7.33 8.50
C ALA A 284 14.78 -8.05 9.32
N ALA A 285 15.20 -8.73 10.37
CA ALA A 285 14.32 -9.37 11.32
C ALA A 285 13.48 -8.33 12.08
N VAL A 286 12.25 -8.72 12.42
CA VAL A 286 11.41 -7.94 13.32
C VAL A 286 11.85 -8.18 14.77
N THR A 287 11.65 -7.15 15.60
CA THR A 287 11.95 -7.17 17.04
C THR A 287 10.80 -6.57 17.82
N PRO A 288 10.72 -6.76 19.15
CA PRO A 288 9.73 -6.08 19.98
C PRO A 288 9.73 -4.55 19.81
N ALA A 289 10.91 -3.94 19.61
CA ALA A 289 11.03 -2.48 19.39
C ALA A 289 10.30 -2.03 18.11
N ILE A 290 10.26 -2.86 17.07
CA ILE A 290 9.48 -2.60 15.85
C ILE A 290 7.97 -2.58 16.17
N GLY A 291 7.51 -3.47 17.05
CA GLY A 291 6.14 -3.46 17.56
C GLY A 291 5.81 -2.16 18.31
N ASP A 292 6.75 -1.64 19.11
CA ASP A 292 6.60 -0.38 19.83
C ASP A 292 6.56 0.82 18.87
N GLU A 293 7.41 0.86 17.84
CA GLU A 293 7.38 1.88 16.80
C GLU A 293 5.99 1.93 16.10
N LEU A 294 5.48 0.76 15.68
CA LEU A 294 4.16 0.67 15.05
C LEU A 294 3.01 1.00 15.99
N GLN A 295 3.14 0.65 17.28
CA GLN A 295 2.16 1.03 18.30
C GLN A 295 2.09 2.55 18.47
N ALA A 296 3.24 3.23 18.47
CA ALA A 296 3.29 4.69 18.55
C ALA A 296 2.58 5.37 17.34
N ILE A 297 2.69 4.79 16.14
CA ILE A 297 1.94 5.24 14.96
C ILE A 297 0.43 5.06 15.18
N ALA A 298 0.01 3.91 15.70
CA ALA A 298 -1.38 3.60 15.99
C ALA A 298 -1.97 4.59 17.02
N ASP A 299 -1.24 4.84 18.10
CA ASP A 299 -1.65 5.76 19.17
C ASP A 299 -1.79 7.20 18.65
N GLY A 300 -0.86 7.63 17.78
CA GLY A 300 -0.94 8.93 17.10
C GLY A 300 -2.17 9.04 16.18
N PHE A 301 -2.49 8.00 15.42
CA PHE A 301 -3.67 7.98 14.57
C PHE A 301 -4.99 7.97 15.36
N ILE A 302 -5.02 7.31 16.53
CA ILE A 302 -6.18 7.37 17.44
C ILE A 302 -6.37 8.80 17.96
N THR A 303 -5.30 9.43 18.45
CA THR A 303 -5.34 10.79 18.99
C THR A 303 -5.95 11.78 17.98
N LEU A 304 -5.62 11.63 16.70
CA LEU A 304 -6.14 12.44 15.61
C LEU A 304 -7.44 11.90 14.99
N ARG A 305 -8.03 10.84 15.55
CA ARG A 305 -9.25 10.19 15.03
C ARG A 305 -9.15 9.73 13.57
N LEU A 306 -7.94 9.38 13.13
CA LEU A 306 -7.69 8.84 11.79
C LEU A 306 -8.04 7.35 11.69
N ILE A 307 -8.07 6.63 12.82
CA ILE A 307 -8.59 5.27 12.95
C ILE A 307 -9.70 5.23 14.01
N PRO A 308 -10.67 4.29 13.89
CA PRO A 308 -11.91 4.32 14.70
C PRO A 308 -11.72 3.89 16.17
N GLY A 309 -10.61 3.25 16.52
CA GLY A 309 -10.36 2.73 17.85
C GLY A 309 -8.99 2.10 18.01
N PRO A 310 -8.64 1.67 19.23
CA PRO A 310 -7.33 1.12 19.54
C PRO A 310 -7.05 -0.18 18.76
N VAL A 311 -5.79 -0.33 18.38
CA VAL A 311 -5.25 -1.56 17.77
C VAL A 311 -3.99 -1.97 18.52
N ASP A 312 -3.77 -3.25 18.66
CA ASP A 312 -2.53 -3.81 19.21
C ASP A 312 -1.60 -4.21 18.08
N MET A 313 -0.59 -3.37 17.83
CA MET A 313 0.42 -3.63 16.80
C MET A 313 1.54 -4.55 17.28
N ARG A 314 1.79 -4.62 18.60
CA ARG A 314 2.81 -5.47 19.18
C ARG A 314 2.49 -6.96 18.96
N SER A 315 1.22 -7.33 19.11
CA SER A 315 0.77 -8.71 18.88
C SER A 315 0.84 -9.16 17.41
N ARG A 316 1.11 -8.23 16.49
CA ARG A 316 1.26 -8.54 15.05
C ARG A 316 2.69 -8.93 14.65
N ILE A 317 3.66 -8.77 15.54
CA ILE A 317 5.05 -9.14 15.26
C ILE A 317 5.18 -10.67 15.34
N ASP A 318 5.76 -11.24 14.28
CA ASP A 318 6.00 -12.68 14.17
C ASP A 318 7.46 -12.92 13.76
N ASP A 319 8.27 -13.31 14.69
CA ASP A 319 9.73 -13.43 14.56
C ASP A 319 10.21 -14.82 14.11
N ARG A 320 9.29 -15.74 13.73
CA ARG A 320 9.59 -17.12 13.33
C ARG A 320 10.58 -17.28 12.17
N PHE A 321 10.81 -16.21 11.40
CA PHE A 321 11.78 -16.19 10.31
C PHE A 321 13.05 -15.37 10.64
N SER A 322 13.24 -15.00 11.90
CA SER A 322 14.35 -14.12 12.28
C SER A 322 15.71 -14.71 11.98
N GLU A 323 15.86 -16.05 11.98
CA GLU A 323 17.13 -16.71 11.67
C GLU A 323 17.60 -16.51 10.23
N VAL A 324 16.68 -16.34 9.27
CA VAL A 324 17.03 -16.09 7.85
C VAL A 324 17.11 -14.60 7.51
N LEU A 325 16.82 -13.73 8.49
CA LEU A 325 16.79 -12.27 8.33
C LEU A 325 17.85 -11.53 9.15
N ARG A 326 18.67 -12.27 9.92
CA ARG A 326 19.80 -11.73 10.71
C ARG A 326 21.06 -11.56 9.90
#